data_bb67f7d3313ec59ca209dc5b7dff60f7
#
_entry.id   bb67f7d3313ec59ca209dc5b7dff60f7
#
_cell.length_a   1.000
_cell.length_b   1.000
_cell.length_c   1.000
_cell.angle_alpha   90.00
_cell.angle_beta   90.00
_cell.angle_gamma   90.00
#
_symmetry.space_group_name_H-M   'P 1'
#
loop_
_entity.id
_entity.type
_entity.pdbx_description
1 polymer ?
#
loop_
_entity_poly.entity_id
_entity_poly.type
_entity_poly.pdbx_seq_one_letter_code
_entity_poly.pdbx_strand_id
1 'polypeptide(L)'
;MISKKLADNIVSKHGALFGGVSPDIYSSTLIASMSKKAYKIDFPVVVPGASGASTSGLSATGKHTGGLRDNPHIGAFKNLIWDKRIPEFYSVPTVWSYSFLKALEKTDRNPKEINFSRLYVRCFIYYPQYYSLSLISLRQYIKDIGAFRAVAKIFTSLLSESLWVSKILGKRALRKNNIGKQIVISDLCDVIHAKKYIDGYIVKNNMKIKW
;
A
#
# COMPACT_ATOMS: atom_id res chain seq x y z
N MET A 1 -8.05 11.32 -8.65
CA MET A 1 -9.34 11.32 -9.39
C MET A 1 -9.17 10.53 -10.66
N ILE A 2 -10.19 9.79 -11.09
CA ILE A 2 -10.20 9.08 -12.37
C ILE A 2 -11.40 9.56 -13.20
N SER A 3 -11.32 9.46 -14.52
CA SER A 3 -12.47 9.77 -15.36
C SER A 3 -13.53 8.68 -15.26
N LYS A 4 -14.82 9.06 -15.39
CA LYS A 4 -15.92 8.09 -15.43
C LYS A 4 -15.70 7.03 -16.51
N LYS A 5 -15.27 7.45 -17.70
CA LYS A 5 -14.97 6.55 -18.81
C LYS A 5 -13.93 5.47 -18.45
N LEU A 6 -12.89 5.82 -17.69
CA LEU A 6 -11.90 4.83 -17.23
C LEU A 6 -12.51 3.87 -16.21
N ALA A 7 -13.32 4.37 -15.28
CA ALA A 7 -14.01 3.53 -14.30
C ALA A 7 -14.96 2.54 -14.99
N ASP A 8 -15.79 3.02 -15.92
CA ASP A 8 -16.74 2.21 -16.69
C ASP A 8 -16.01 1.14 -17.52
N ASN A 9 -14.87 1.49 -18.15
CA ASN A 9 -14.05 0.53 -18.88
C ASN A 9 -13.44 -0.55 -17.98
N ILE A 10 -13.01 -0.19 -16.77
CA ILE A 10 -12.50 -1.17 -15.78
C ILE A 10 -13.62 -2.14 -15.40
N VAL A 11 -14.80 -1.64 -15.07
CA VAL A 11 -15.94 -2.46 -14.69
C VAL A 11 -16.37 -3.37 -15.85
N SER A 12 -16.45 -2.84 -17.05
CA SER A 12 -16.80 -3.62 -18.24
C SER A 12 -15.80 -4.75 -18.54
N LYS A 13 -14.48 -4.47 -18.42
CA LYS A 13 -13.43 -5.45 -18.74
C LYS A 13 -13.19 -6.46 -17.61
N HIS A 14 -13.27 -6.03 -16.35
CA HIS A 14 -12.82 -6.81 -15.19
C HIS A 14 -13.94 -7.18 -14.22
N GLY A 15 -15.17 -6.73 -14.46
CA GLY A 15 -16.36 -7.02 -13.69
C GLY A 15 -16.58 -6.11 -12.48
N ALA A 16 -15.53 -5.57 -11.89
CA ALA A 16 -15.62 -4.68 -10.72
C ALA A 16 -14.44 -3.71 -10.65
N LEU A 17 -14.70 -2.51 -10.11
CA LEU A 17 -13.64 -1.53 -9.81
C LEU A 17 -12.95 -1.83 -8.48
N PHE A 18 -13.65 -2.39 -7.53
CA PHE A 18 -13.15 -2.71 -6.20
C PHE A 18 -13.17 -4.22 -5.95
N GLY A 19 -12.17 -4.72 -5.26
CA GLY A 19 -12.03 -6.14 -4.94
C GLY A 19 -10.85 -6.41 -4.01
N GLY A 20 -10.59 -7.68 -3.73
CA GLY A 20 -9.54 -8.07 -2.79
C GLY A 20 -9.87 -7.68 -1.35
N VAL A 21 -8.92 -7.88 -0.46
CA VAL A 21 -9.02 -7.51 0.97
C VAL A 21 -8.75 -6.02 1.20
N SER A 22 -8.00 -5.39 0.30
CA SER A 22 -7.65 -3.97 0.29
C SER A 22 -8.16 -3.37 -1.03
N PRO A 23 -9.41 -2.87 -1.06
CA PRO A 23 -10.05 -2.41 -2.29
C PRO A 23 -9.34 -1.23 -2.97
N ASP A 24 -8.66 -0.40 -2.19
CA ASP A 24 -7.84 0.72 -2.64
C ASP A 24 -6.62 0.24 -3.45
N ILE A 25 -5.93 -0.80 -2.99
CA ILE A 25 -4.80 -1.40 -3.71
C ILE A 25 -5.29 -2.12 -4.97
N TYR A 26 -6.39 -2.84 -4.87
CA TYR A 26 -6.99 -3.52 -6.02
C TYR A 26 -7.36 -2.51 -7.12
N SER A 27 -8.14 -1.48 -6.77
CA SER A 27 -8.58 -0.47 -7.73
C SER A 27 -7.42 0.35 -8.30
N SER A 28 -6.46 0.76 -7.47
CA SER A 28 -5.29 1.51 -7.95
C SER A 28 -4.44 0.70 -8.93
N THR A 29 -4.34 -0.61 -8.72
CA THR A 29 -3.64 -1.52 -9.65
C THR A 29 -4.33 -1.60 -11.01
N LEU A 30 -5.66 -1.78 -11.04
CA LEU A 30 -6.43 -1.78 -12.29
C LEU A 30 -6.38 -0.43 -12.99
N ILE A 31 -6.53 0.67 -12.24
CA ILE A 31 -6.41 2.04 -12.77
C ILE A 31 -5.03 2.23 -13.42
N ALA A 32 -3.95 1.87 -12.71
CA ALA A 32 -2.59 2.00 -13.23
C ALA A 32 -2.35 1.15 -14.49
N SER A 33 -2.94 -0.05 -14.57
CA SER A 33 -2.79 -0.95 -15.72
C SER A 33 -3.51 -0.44 -16.97
N MET A 34 -4.61 0.29 -16.81
CA MET A 34 -5.48 0.76 -17.92
C MET A 34 -5.31 2.25 -18.23
N SER A 35 -4.65 3.01 -17.36
CA SER A 35 -4.40 4.44 -17.58
C SER A 35 -3.34 4.67 -18.66
N LYS A 36 -3.67 5.48 -19.66
CA LYS A 36 -2.71 5.91 -20.68
C LYS A 36 -1.87 7.10 -20.24
N LYS A 37 -2.42 7.96 -19.36
CA LYS A 37 -1.79 9.18 -18.87
C LYS A 37 -2.13 9.40 -17.40
N ALA A 38 -1.19 9.92 -16.65
CA ALA A 38 -1.39 10.40 -15.28
C ALA A 38 -0.91 11.85 -15.19
N TYR A 39 -1.66 12.68 -14.49
CA TYR A 39 -1.31 14.08 -14.29
C TYR A 39 -1.01 14.32 -12.81
N LYS A 40 0.07 15.02 -12.54
CA LYS A 40 0.35 15.53 -11.22
C LYS A 40 -0.35 16.89 -11.07
N ILE A 41 -1.16 17.04 -10.05
CA ILE A 41 -1.82 18.31 -9.70
C ILE A 41 -1.11 18.84 -8.46
N ASP A 42 -0.60 20.08 -8.56
CA ASP A 42 0.06 20.76 -7.45
C ASP A 42 -0.96 21.56 -6.62
N PHE A 43 -1.96 20.85 -6.16
CA PHE A 43 -3.06 21.40 -5.37
C PHE A 43 -3.49 20.35 -4.33
N PRO A 44 -3.75 20.72 -3.08
CA PRO A 44 -4.14 19.78 -2.03
C PRO A 44 -5.59 19.33 -2.19
N VAL A 45 -5.83 18.28 -2.98
CA VAL A 45 -7.16 17.69 -3.21
C VAL A 45 -7.54 16.66 -2.13
N VAL A 46 -6.59 16.22 -1.33
CA VAL A 46 -6.80 15.26 -0.23
C VAL A 46 -6.02 15.74 0.98
N VAL A 47 -6.67 15.71 2.12
CA VAL A 47 -6.06 15.99 3.42
C VAL A 47 -6.06 14.70 4.23
N PRO A 48 -4.88 14.09 4.42
CA PRO A 48 -4.80 12.90 5.24
C PRO A 48 -5.04 13.26 6.71
N GLY A 49 -6.04 12.66 7.32
CA GLY A 49 -6.28 12.70 8.76
C GLY A 49 -5.91 11.36 9.40
N ALA A 50 -5.31 11.40 10.58
CA ALA A 50 -5.11 10.21 11.40
C ALA A 50 -5.93 10.35 12.70
N SER A 51 -6.79 9.37 12.96
CA SER A 51 -7.45 9.24 14.26
C SER A 51 -6.94 8.00 14.98
N GLY A 52 -6.97 8.00 16.32
CA GLY A 52 -6.54 6.84 17.11
C GLY A 52 -7.38 5.59 16.85
N ALA A 53 -8.61 5.74 16.38
CA ALA A 53 -9.52 4.64 16.01
C ALA A 53 -9.38 4.20 14.55
N SER A 54 -8.56 4.90 13.74
CA SER A 54 -8.39 4.53 12.33
C SER A 54 -7.43 3.35 12.18
N THR A 55 -7.62 2.56 11.11
CA THR A 55 -6.70 1.48 10.72
C THR A 55 -5.26 1.99 10.55
N SER A 56 -5.09 3.23 10.07
CA SER A 56 -3.79 3.88 9.95
C SER A 56 -3.17 4.17 11.32
N GLY A 57 -3.96 4.60 12.31
CA GLY A 57 -3.52 4.79 13.69
C GLY A 57 -3.09 3.48 14.34
N LEU A 58 -3.87 2.41 14.17
CA LEU A 58 -3.53 1.06 14.64
C LEU A 58 -2.25 0.53 13.97
N SER A 59 -2.07 0.79 12.68
CA SER A 59 -0.83 0.41 11.96
C SER A 59 0.39 1.15 12.50
N ALA A 60 0.26 2.44 12.82
CA ALA A 60 1.34 3.24 13.39
C ALA A 60 1.78 2.76 14.78
N THR A 61 0.88 2.16 15.56
CA THR A 61 1.16 1.58 16.89
C THR A 61 1.55 0.11 16.85
N GLY A 62 1.69 -0.50 15.66
CA GLY A 62 2.01 -1.93 15.51
C GLY A 62 0.87 -2.89 15.88
N LYS A 63 -0.30 -2.38 16.26
CA LYS A 63 -1.46 -3.18 16.67
C LYS A 63 -2.28 -3.76 15.51
N HIS A 64 -1.92 -3.42 14.27
CA HIS A 64 -2.64 -3.86 13.07
C HIS A 64 -2.01 -5.11 12.44
N THR A 65 -1.72 -6.11 13.28
CA THR A 65 -1.17 -7.41 12.88
C THR A 65 -1.82 -8.52 13.68
N GLY A 66 -1.94 -9.71 13.09
CA GLY A 66 -2.58 -10.85 13.77
C GLY A 66 -2.75 -12.06 12.87
N GLY A 67 -3.44 -13.06 13.37
CA GLY A 67 -3.91 -14.18 12.55
C GLY A 67 -4.78 -13.67 11.40
N LEU A 68 -4.56 -14.19 10.20
CA LEU A 68 -5.30 -13.72 9.02
C LEU A 68 -6.80 -13.91 9.21
N ARG A 69 -7.21 -15.10 9.66
CA ARG A 69 -8.62 -15.49 9.75
C ARG A 69 -9.34 -14.87 10.95
N ASP A 70 -8.60 -14.47 11.96
CA ASP A 70 -9.15 -13.91 13.21
C ASP A 70 -9.31 -12.40 13.14
N ASN A 71 -8.75 -11.77 12.12
CA ASN A 71 -8.78 -10.32 12.02
C ASN A 71 -10.17 -9.82 11.62
N PRO A 72 -10.77 -8.86 12.35
CA PRO A 72 -12.10 -8.31 12.06
C PRO A 72 -12.24 -7.73 10.66
N HIS A 73 -11.15 -7.18 10.10
CA HIS A 73 -11.14 -6.61 8.75
C HIS A 73 -11.23 -7.67 7.64
N ILE A 74 -10.97 -8.95 7.98
CA ILE A 74 -11.14 -10.08 7.06
C ILE A 74 -12.59 -10.59 7.04
N GLY A 75 -13.43 -10.23 7.98
CA GLY A 75 -14.84 -10.60 8.16
C GLY A 75 -15.53 -11.31 6.98
N ALA A 76 -15.97 -10.58 5.98
CA ALA A 76 -16.60 -11.11 4.76
C ALA A 76 -15.67 -11.99 3.90
N PHE A 77 -14.38 -11.96 4.15
CA PHE A 77 -13.34 -12.67 3.38
C PHE A 77 -12.76 -13.88 4.10
N LYS A 78 -13.40 -14.39 5.18
CA LYS A 78 -12.88 -15.53 5.97
C LYS A 78 -12.62 -16.79 5.12
N ASN A 79 -13.41 -17.00 4.07
CA ASN A 79 -13.31 -18.14 3.16
C ASN A 79 -12.45 -17.88 1.92
N LEU A 80 -11.67 -16.78 1.90
CA LEU A 80 -10.75 -16.50 0.80
C LEU A 80 -9.73 -17.64 0.63
N ILE A 81 -9.54 -18.03 -0.62
CA ILE A 81 -8.39 -18.86 -1.01
C ILE A 81 -7.17 -17.94 -1.03
N TRP A 82 -6.33 -18.09 -0.01
CA TRP A 82 -5.11 -17.31 0.12
C TRP A 82 -4.01 -17.89 -0.77
N ASP A 83 -3.24 -17.03 -1.43
CA ASP A 83 -2.14 -17.46 -2.28
C ASP A 83 -0.96 -17.94 -1.41
N LYS A 84 -0.48 -19.16 -1.67
CA LYS A 84 0.59 -19.81 -0.89
C LYS A 84 1.93 -19.06 -0.93
N ARG A 85 2.13 -18.16 -1.90
CA ARG A 85 3.32 -17.31 -2.02
C ARG A 85 3.25 -16.07 -1.11
N ILE A 86 2.12 -15.81 -0.46
CA ILE A 86 1.93 -14.69 0.44
C ILE A 86 1.81 -15.24 1.86
N PRO A 87 2.65 -14.80 2.83
CA PRO A 87 2.57 -15.28 4.21
C PRO A 87 1.17 -15.12 4.80
N GLU A 88 0.62 -16.20 5.38
CA GLU A 88 -0.77 -16.26 5.85
C GLU A 88 -0.93 -15.65 7.24
N PHE A 89 -0.65 -14.37 7.37
CA PHE A 89 -0.97 -13.55 8.55
C PHE A 89 -1.46 -12.18 8.11
N TYR A 90 -2.20 -11.52 8.98
CA TYR A 90 -2.72 -10.19 8.70
C TYR A 90 -1.64 -9.14 8.98
N SER A 91 -1.28 -8.41 7.96
CA SER A 91 -0.47 -7.20 8.02
C SER A 91 -0.70 -6.34 6.77
N VAL A 92 -0.36 -5.07 6.83
CA VAL A 92 -0.46 -4.18 5.66
C VAL A 92 0.25 -4.77 4.44
N PRO A 93 1.53 -5.20 4.50
CA PRO A 93 2.20 -5.74 3.33
C PRO A 93 1.59 -7.03 2.78
N THR A 94 1.06 -7.92 3.63
CA THR A 94 0.47 -9.18 3.17
C THR A 94 -0.87 -8.97 2.48
N VAL A 95 -1.79 -8.19 3.08
CA VAL A 95 -3.11 -7.91 2.47
C VAL A 95 -3.00 -7.04 1.21
N TRP A 96 -2.02 -6.13 1.17
CA TRP A 96 -1.73 -5.34 -0.03
C TRP A 96 -1.19 -6.21 -1.15
N SER A 97 -0.24 -7.11 -0.85
CA SER A 97 0.31 -8.05 -1.84
C SER A 97 -0.76 -8.98 -2.38
N TYR A 98 -1.69 -9.44 -1.54
CA TYR A 98 -2.82 -10.25 -1.96
C TYR A 98 -3.75 -9.47 -2.89
N SER A 99 -4.16 -8.27 -2.51
CA SER A 99 -5.06 -7.44 -3.32
C SER A 99 -4.43 -7.01 -4.64
N PHE A 100 -3.12 -6.73 -4.64
CA PHE A 100 -2.35 -6.48 -5.85
C PHE A 100 -2.32 -7.69 -6.79
N LEU A 101 -2.05 -8.89 -6.24
CA LEU A 101 -2.08 -10.14 -7.00
C LEU A 101 -3.46 -10.36 -7.63
N LYS A 102 -4.54 -10.22 -6.84
CA LYS A 102 -5.91 -10.41 -7.32
C LYS A 102 -6.31 -9.41 -8.42
N ALA A 103 -5.82 -8.19 -8.36
CA ALA A 103 -5.99 -7.23 -9.44
C ALA A 103 -5.19 -7.63 -10.71
N LEU A 104 -3.95 -8.09 -10.54
CA LEU A 104 -3.13 -8.53 -11.68
C LEU A 104 -3.66 -9.79 -12.35
N GLU A 105 -4.28 -10.71 -11.63
CA GLU A 105 -4.97 -11.89 -12.19
C GLU A 105 -6.12 -11.51 -13.14
N LYS A 106 -6.65 -10.29 -13.02
CA LYS A 106 -7.67 -9.74 -13.94
C LYS A 106 -7.07 -9.05 -15.16
N THR A 107 -5.77 -8.83 -15.19
CA THR A 107 -5.06 -8.21 -16.31
C THR A 107 -4.38 -9.26 -17.19
N ASP A 108 -3.88 -8.84 -18.34
CA ASP A 108 -3.13 -9.72 -19.25
C ASP A 108 -1.69 -10.04 -18.75
N ARG A 109 -1.33 -9.60 -17.54
CA ARG A 109 -0.02 -9.85 -16.94
C ARG A 109 0.04 -11.22 -16.30
N ASN A 110 1.18 -11.90 -16.45
CA ASN A 110 1.40 -13.20 -15.85
C ASN A 110 1.60 -13.07 -14.33
N PRO A 111 0.70 -13.62 -13.48
CA PRO A 111 0.84 -13.54 -12.03
C PRO A 111 2.08 -14.26 -11.47
N LYS A 112 2.70 -15.16 -12.24
CA LYS A 112 3.95 -15.84 -11.85
C LYS A 112 5.18 -14.92 -11.89
N GLU A 113 5.09 -13.80 -12.62
CA GLU A 113 6.19 -12.85 -12.74
C GLU A 113 6.26 -11.85 -11.57
N ILE A 114 5.27 -11.88 -10.67
CA ILE A 114 5.24 -10.97 -9.51
C ILE A 114 6.46 -11.21 -8.63
N ASN A 115 7.15 -10.14 -8.31
CA ASN A 115 8.30 -10.19 -7.42
C ASN A 115 7.88 -10.01 -5.96
N PHE A 116 7.72 -11.12 -5.23
CA PHE A 116 7.42 -11.13 -3.81
C PHE A 116 8.65 -10.98 -2.89
N SER A 117 9.86 -10.87 -3.44
CA SER A 117 11.09 -10.87 -2.62
C SER A 117 11.11 -9.74 -1.59
N ARG A 118 10.63 -8.55 -1.96
CA ARG A 118 10.54 -7.44 -1.03
C ARG A 118 9.51 -7.66 0.08
N LEU A 119 8.43 -8.40 -0.21
CA LEU A 119 7.46 -8.81 0.81
C LEU A 119 8.14 -9.68 1.86
N TYR A 120 8.90 -10.70 1.45
CA TYR A 120 9.59 -11.60 2.39
C TYR A 120 10.63 -10.85 3.23
N VAL A 121 11.45 -10.00 2.60
CA VAL A 121 12.42 -9.17 3.31
C VAL A 121 11.74 -8.35 4.41
N ARG A 122 10.63 -7.70 4.09
CA ARG A 122 9.85 -6.93 5.06
C ARG A 122 9.20 -7.80 6.12
N CYS A 123 8.67 -8.96 5.76
CA CYS A 123 8.09 -9.89 6.73
C CYS A 123 9.13 -10.37 7.74
N PHE A 124 10.35 -10.72 7.29
CA PHE A 124 11.42 -11.15 8.19
C PHE A 124 11.94 -10.03 9.10
N ILE A 125 12.03 -8.80 8.60
CA ILE A 125 12.56 -7.67 9.38
C ILE A 125 11.51 -7.11 10.35
N TYR A 126 10.29 -6.88 9.89
CA TYR A 126 9.29 -6.13 10.65
C TYR A 126 8.26 -7.00 11.38
N TYR A 127 8.19 -8.31 11.04
CA TYR A 127 7.21 -9.26 11.61
C TYR A 127 7.86 -10.59 11.99
N PRO A 128 8.93 -10.59 12.83
CA PRO A 128 9.68 -11.80 13.16
C PRO A 128 8.82 -12.87 13.87
N GLN A 129 7.74 -12.48 14.55
CA GLN A 129 6.78 -13.39 15.17
C GLN A 129 6.07 -14.31 14.16
N TYR A 130 6.05 -13.95 12.87
CA TYR A 130 5.46 -14.75 11.79
C TYR A 130 6.54 -15.37 10.87
N TYR A 131 7.74 -15.60 11.42
CA TYR A 131 8.87 -16.14 10.64
C TYR A 131 8.54 -17.45 9.94
N SER A 132 7.90 -18.41 10.64
CA SER A 132 7.55 -19.73 10.09
C SER A 132 6.59 -19.62 8.89
N LEU A 133 5.56 -18.78 8.98
CA LEU A 133 4.63 -18.54 7.89
C LEU A 133 5.31 -17.88 6.69
N SER A 134 6.20 -16.93 6.96
CA SER A 134 7.00 -16.26 5.93
C SER A 134 7.94 -17.24 5.22
N LEU A 135 8.54 -18.17 5.97
CA LEU A 135 9.43 -19.19 5.42
C LEU A 135 8.68 -20.22 4.56
N ILE A 136 7.49 -20.63 4.96
CA ILE A 136 6.62 -21.53 4.17
C ILE A 136 6.33 -20.90 2.79
N SER A 137 5.88 -19.64 2.78
CA SER A 137 5.56 -18.93 1.55
C SER A 137 6.79 -18.65 0.69
N LEU A 138 7.94 -18.34 1.31
CA LEU A 138 9.20 -18.19 0.60
C LEU A 138 9.62 -19.50 -0.09
N ARG A 139 9.49 -20.65 0.57
CA ARG A 139 9.77 -21.96 -0.02
C ARG A 139 8.90 -22.24 -1.24
N GLN A 140 7.62 -21.88 -1.18
CA GLN A 140 6.72 -21.99 -2.33
C GLN A 140 7.19 -21.09 -3.48
N TYR A 141 7.54 -19.84 -3.20
CA TYR A 141 8.04 -18.90 -4.18
C TYR A 141 9.35 -19.39 -4.84
N ILE A 142 10.26 -19.96 -4.05
CA ILE A 142 11.52 -20.56 -4.56
C ILE A 142 11.22 -21.71 -5.53
N LYS A 143 10.24 -22.57 -5.22
CA LYS A 143 9.81 -23.65 -6.11
C LYS A 143 9.27 -23.12 -7.43
N ASP A 144 8.52 -22.01 -7.40
CA ASP A 144 7.88 -21.44 -8.59
C ASP A 144 8.86 -20.75 -9.55
N ILE A 145 9.90 -20.07 -9.03
CA ILE A 145 10.81 -19.27 -9.86
C ILE A 145 12.23 -19.82 -9.96
N GLY A 146 12.58 -20.84 -9.17
CA GLY A 146 13.90 -21.43 -9.05
C GLY A 146 14.80 -20.73 -8.02
N ALA A 147 15.66 -21.51 -7.36
CA ALA A 147 16.48 -21.05 -6.23
C ALA A 147 17.41 -19.88 -6.61
N PHE A 148 18.12 -19.99 -7.72
CA PHE A 148 19.06 -18.95 -8.15
C PHE A 148 18.36 -17.59 -8.37
N ARG A 149 17.24 -17.59 -9.09
CA ARG A 149 16.45 -16.37 -9.33
C ARG A 149 15.87 -15.80 -8.03
N ALA A 150 15.42 -16.67 -7.12
CA ALA A 150 14.88 -16.25 -5.84
C ALA A 150 15.95 -15.55 -4.98
N VAL A 151 17.14 -16.14 -4.87
CA VAL A 151 18.27 -15.56 -4.12
C VAL A 151 18.67 -14.21 -4.71
N ALA A 152 18.84 -14.11 -6.02
CA ALA A 152 19.17 -12.84 -6.68
C ALA A 152 18.11 -11.75 -6.41
N LYS A 153 16.83 -12.10 -6.53
CA LYS A 153 15.72 -11.13 -6.24
C LYS A 153 15.65 -10.75 -4.76
N ILE A 154 15.90 -11.67 -3.83
CA ILE A 154 15.93 -11.36 -2.39
C ILE A 154 17.11 -10.44 -2.09
N PHE A 155 18.29 -10.71 -2.63
CA PHE A 155 19.46 -9.87 -2.43
C PHE A 155 19.24 -8.44 -2.94
N THR A 156 18.71 -8.29 -4.16
CA THR A 156 18.38 -6.96 -4.71
C THR A 156 17.32 -6.25 -3.90
N SER A 157 16.36 -7.00 -3.32
CA SER A 157 15.32 -6.45 -2.45
C SER A 157 15.88 -6.00 -1.10
N LEU A 158 16.82 -6.74 -0.51
CA LEU A 158 17.56 -6.36 0.70
C LEU A 158 18.34 -5.06 0.48
N LEU A 159 19.10 -4.97 -0.61
CA LEU A 159 19.81 -3.73 -0.97
C LEU A 159 18.85 -2.55 -1.13
N SER A 160 17.76 -2.75 -1.85
CA SER A 160 16.75 -1.72 -2.07
C SER A 160 16.10 -1.26 -0.75
N GLU A 161 15.81 -2.17 0.17
CA GLU A 161 15.22 -1.84 1.47
C GLU A 161 16.24 -1.10 2.37
N SER A 162 17.49 -1.54 2.36
CA SER A 162 18.60 -0.88 3.09
C SER A 162 18.82 0.56 2.59
N LEU A 163 18.85 0.77 1.28
CA LEU A 163 18.96 2.09 0.69
C LEU A 163 17.76 2.98 1.03
N TRP A 164 16.56 2.42 1.02
CA TRP A 164 15.35 3.15 1.39
C TRP A 164 15.37 3.58 2.87
N VAL A 165 15.75 2.68 3.78
CA VAL A 165 15.90 2.97 5.21
C VAL A 165 16.98 4.04 5.43
N SER A 166 18.15 3.89 4.81
CA SER A 166 19.24 4.86 4.89
C SER A 166 18.81 6.24 4.39
N LYS A 167 18.05 6.30 3.29
CA LYS A 167 17.49 7.55 2.77
C LYS A 167 16.49 8.21 3.73
N ILE A 168 15.67 7.43 4.44
CA ILE A 168 14.75 7.94 5.45
C ILE A 168 15.52 8.48 6.64
N LEU A 169 16.49 7.72 7.15
CA LEU A 169 17.32 8.14 8.28
C LEU A 169 18.14 9.40 7.94
N GLY A 170 18.74 9.44 6.76
CA GLY A 170 19.44 10.62 6.25
C GLY A 170 18.52 11.83 6.15
N LYS A 171 17.32 11.67 5.59
CA LYS A 171 16.33 12.75 5.54
C LYS A 171 15.88 13.20 6.94
N ARG A 172 15.74 12.29 7.90
CA ARG A 172 15.41 12.64 9.30
C ARG A 172 16.53 13.42 9.96
N ALA A 173 17.77 12.99 9.76
CA ALA A 173 18.95 13.71 10.27
C ALA A 173 19.08 15.12 9.67
N LEU A 174 18.89 15.24 8.35
CA LEU A 174 18.94 16.53 7.65
C LEU A 174 17.72 17.42 7.95
N ARG A 175 16.52 16.83 8.19
CA ARG A 175 15.31 17.58 8.58
C ARG A 175 15.43 18.26 9.95
N LYS A 176 16.32 17.82 10.81
CA LYS A 176 16.60 18.52 12.07
C LYS A 176 17.09 19.96 11.84
N ASN A 177 17.63 20.25 10.63
CA ASN A 177 18.17 21.57 10.27
C ASN A 177 17.35 22.33 9.21
N ASN A 178 16.48 21.66 8.43
CA ASN A 178 15.69 22.33 7.37
C ASN A 178 14.31 21.67 7.25
N ILE A 179 13.38 22.15 8.01
CA ILE A 179 11.96 21.74 7.95
C ILE A 179 11.36 22.39 6.70
N GLY A 180 11.35 21.67 5.59
CA GLY A 180 10.34 21.91 4.56
C GLY A 180 8.98 21.70 5.22
N LYS A 181 8.20 22.77 5.31
CA LYS A 181 7.01 22.93 6.15
C LYS A 181 5.96 21.85 5.87
N GLN A 182 6.07 20.72 6.55
CA GLN A 182 4.91 19.86 6.76
C GLN A 182 4.10 20.53 7.86
N ILE A 183 2.99 21.16 7.50
CA ILE A 183 2.07 21.75 8.46
C ILE A 183 1.31 20.59 9.09
N VAL A 184 1.65 20.25 10.32
CA VAL A 184 0.87 19.32 11.13
C VAL A 184 -0.04 20.17 12.00
N ILE A 185 -1.34 19.92 11.89
CA ILE A 185 -2.36 20.58 12.69
C ILE A 185 -2.91 19.50 13.61
N SER A 186 -2.72 19.67 14.89
CA SER A 186 -3.36 18.88 15.94
C SER A 186 -4.68 19.54 16.35
N ASP A 187 -5.53 18.75 17.00
CA ASP A 187 -6.74 19.22 17.70
C ASP A 187 -7.84 19.81 16.82
N LEU A 188 -7.93 19.39 15.56
CA LEU A 188 -9.10 19.65 14.75
C LEU A 188 -10.25 18.75 15.20
N CYS A 189 -11.33 19.36 15.71
CA CYS A 189 -12.46 18.66 16.31
C CYS A 189 -13.19 17.76 15.29
N ASP A 190 -13.25 18.17 14.04
CA ASP A 190 -13.98 17.46 12.98
C ASP A 190 -13.50 17.83 11.56
N VAL A 191 -14.11 17.18 10.57
CA VAL A 191 -13.84 17.41 9.14
C VAL A 191 -14.17 18.83 8.68
N ILE A 192 -15.15 19.49 9.30
CA ILE A 192 -15.56 20.84 8.94
C ILE A 192 -14.47 21.85 9.32
N HIS A 193 -13.88 21.68 10.51
CA HIS A 193 -12.75 22.51 10.96
C HIS A 193 -11.52 22.29 10.07
N ALA A 194 -11.25 21.04 9.69
CA ALA A 194 -10.19 20.72 8.73
C ALA A 194 -10.43 21.40 7.37
N LYS A 195 -11.66 21.36 6.86
CA LYS A 195 -12.04 22.04 5.62
C LYS A 195 -11.84 23.55 5.71
N LYS A 196 -12.34 24.21 6.75
CA LYS A 196 -12.18 25.67 6.95
C LYS A 196 -10.72 26.08 6.98
N TYR A 197 -9.87 25.27 7.65
CA TYR A 197 -8.43 25.53 7.68
C TYR A 197 -7.81 25.49 6.30
N ILE A 198 -8.17 24.48 5.50
CA ILE A 198 -7.63 24.31 4.15
C ILE A 198 -8.11 25.40 3.22
N ASP A 199 -9.39 25.76 3.28
CA ASP A 199 -9.93 26.86 2.48
C ASP A 199 -9.16 28.15 2.79
N GLY A 200 -8.91 28.46 4.07
CA GLY A 200 -8.08 29.59 4.48
C GLY A 200 -6.63 29.49 3.99
N TYR A 201 -6.03 28.30 4.04
CA TYR A 201 -4.67 28.06 3.53
C TYR A 201 -4.56 28.28 2.02
N ILE A 202 -5.54 27.78 1.25
CA ILE A 202 -5.62 27.96 -0.20
C ILE A 202 -5.71 29.44 -0.56
N VAL A 203 -6.60 30.18 0.10
CA VAL A 203 -6.77 31.63 -0.10
C VAL A 203 -5.49 32.38 0.26
N LYS A 204 -4.94 32.12 1.45
CA LYS A 204 -3.71 32.79 1.93
C LYS A 204 -2.50 32.60 1.00
N ASN A 205 -2.39 31.43 0.38
CA ASN A 205 -1.26 31.09 -0.50
C ASN A 205 -1.61 31.29 -1.99
N ASN A 206 -2.76 31.86 -2.30
CA ASN A 206 -3.23 32.14 -3.67
C ASN A 206 -3.12 30.91 -4.59
N MET A 207 -3.44 29.72 -4.04
CA MET A 207 -3.33 28.47 -4.76
C MET A 207 -4.47 28.33 -5.77
N LYS A 208 -4.11 28.04 -7.03
CA LYS A 208 -5.09 27.80 -8.10
C LYS A 208 -4.76 26.47 -8.77
N ILE A 209 -5.79 25.71 -9.15
CA ILE A 209 -5.61 24.53 -9.99
C ILE A 209 -5.21 25.01 -11.37
N LYS A 210 -4.01 24.64 -11.81
CA LYS A 210 -3.57 24.82 -13.18
C LYS A 210 -3.84 23.52 -13.93
N TRP A 211 -4.74 23.58 -14.88
CA TRP A 211 -5.07 22.48 -15.79
C TRP A 211 -4.05 22.35 -16.91
#